data_79e84b30a8f8c7ccf9ac566f02adf4f4
#
_entry.id   79e84b30a8f8c7ccf9ac566f02adf4f4
#
_cell.length_a   1.000
_cell.length_b   1.000
_cell.length_c   1.000
_cell.angle_alpha   90.00
_cell.angle_beta   90.00
_cell.angle_gamma   90.00
#
_symmetry.space_group_name_H-M   'P 1'
#
loop_
_entity.id
_entity.type
_entity.pdbx_description
1 polymer ?
#
loop_
_entity_poly.entity_id
_entity_poly.type
_entity_poly.pdbx_seq_one_letter_code
_entity_poly.pdbx_strand_id
1 'polypeptide(L)'
;MKKLISSALVVIASMAAASGAQAQDVAAGKSSFNKCMACHAIGEGAKNKVGPQLNGLDGRKSGITEGYSYSDANKNSGITWNKDVFLDYIKDPKAKIPGTKMAFVGIKNEKEANDLWAFVSQYDKDGKTK
;
A
#
# COMPACT_ATOMS: atom_id res chain seq x y z
N MET A 1 -16.39 -35.93 -60.83
CA MET A 1 -16.15 -36.15 -59.38
C MET A 1 -15.51 -34.93 -58.82
N LYS A 2 -16.26 -34.10 -58.12
CA LYS A 2 -15.71 -32.91 -57.46
C LYS A 2 -15.32 -33.30 -56.03
N LYS A 3 -14.03 -33.23 -55.73
CA LYS A 3 -13.52 -33.42 -54.37
C LYS A 3 -13.73 -32.11 -53.59
N LEU A 4 -14.61 -32.16 -52.63
CA LEU A 4 -14.76 -31.10 -51.65
C LEU A 4 -13.63 -31.21 -50.64
N ILE A 5 -12.72 -30.24 -50.66
CA ILE A 5 -11.69 -30.09 -49.64
C ILE A 5 -12.30 -29.25 -48.53
N SER A 6 -12.69 -29.90 -47.45
CA SER A 6 -13.09 -29.21 -46.22
C SER A 6 -11.85 -28.65 -45.53
N SER A 7 -11.68 -27.34 -45.67
CA SER A 7 -10.66 -26.64 -44.85
C SER A 7 -11.20 -26.51 -43.44
N ALA A 8 -10.66 -27.30 -42.54
CA ALA A 8 -10.88 -27.12 -41.12
C ALA A 8 -10.15 -25.88 -40.66
N LEU A 9 -10.87 -24.83 -40.29
CA LEU A 9 -10.34 -23.65 -39.62
C LEU A 9 -10.01 -24.05 -38.20
N VAL A 10 -8.71 -24.21 -37.93
CA VAL A 10 -8.23 -24.36 -36.53
C VAL A 10 -8.22 -22.97 -35.93
N VAL A 11 -9.23 -22.66 -35.15
CA VAL A 11 -9.23 -21.47 -34.28
C VAL A 11 -8.31 -21.75 -33.10
N ILE A 12 -7.09 -21.30 -33.17
CA ILE A 12 -6.18 -21.29 -32.01
C ILE A 12 -6.67 -20.16 -31.10
N ALA A 13 -7.47 -20.52 -30.10
CA ALA A 13 -7.77 -19.62 -29.00
C ALA A 13 -6.48 -19.36 -28.23
N SER A 14 -5.85 -18.22 -28.49
CA SER A 14 -4.75 -17.74 -27.68
C SER A 14 -5.32 -17.38 -26.30
N MET A 15 -5.23 -18.30 -25.35
CA MET A 15 -5.38 -17.96 -23.95
C MET A 15 -4.19 -17.09 -23.57
N ALA A 16 -4.39 -15.79 -23.53
CA ALA A 16 -3.46 -14.90 -22.88
C ALA A 16 -3.45 -15.29 -21.40
N ALA A 17 -2.44 -16.04 -21.00
CA ALA A 17 -2.16 -16.23 -19.58
C ALA A 17 -1.91 -14.84 -19.00
N ALA A 18 -2.85 -14.34 -18.21
CA ALA A 18 -2.60 -13.17 -17.39
C ALA A 18 -1.37 -13.48 -16.56
N SER A 19 -0.23 -12.90 -16.91
CA SER A 19 0.99 -12.98 -16.12
C SER A 19 0.62 -12.49 -14.73
N GLY A 20 0.80 -13.36 -13.71
CA GLY A 20 0.36 -13.12 -12.36
C GLY A 20 1.13 -12.02 -11.64
N ALA A 21 0.97 -10.78 -12.05
CA ALA A 21 1.05 -9.68 -11.12
C ALA A 21 -0.09 -9.91 -10.14
N GLN A 22 0.23 -10.33 -8.92
CA GLN A 22 -0.77 -10.50 -7.88
C GLN A 22 -1.51 -9.19 -7.76
N ALA A 23 -2.79 -9.17 -8.17
CA ALA A 23 -3.66 -8.03 -7.99
C ALA A 23 -3.64 -7.67 -6.52
N GLN A 24 -3.31 -6.42 -6.21
CA GLN A 24 -3.38 -5.87 -4.87
C GLN A 24 -4.83 -5.94 -4.43
N ASP A 25 -5.07 -6.51 -3.27
CA ASP A 25 -6.40 -6.69 -2.71
C ASP A 25 -6.68 -5.60 -1.68
N VAL A 26 -7.48 -4.61 -2.06
CA VAL A 26 -7.88 -3.50 -1.17
C VAL A 26 -8.67 -4.01 0.03
N ALA A 27 -9.53 -4.98 -0.13
CA ALA A 27 -10.31 -5.55 0.98
C ALA A 27 -9.41 -6.29 1.97
N ALA A 28 -8.43 -7.05 1.50
CA ALA A 28 -7.42 -7.69 2.35
C ALA A 28 -6.53 -6.63 3.04
N GLY A 29 -6.19 -5.55 2.33
CA GLY A 29 -5.46 -4.42 2.88
C GLY A 29 -6.22 -3.71 4.00
N LYS A 30 -7.53 -3.54 3.84
CA LYS A 30 -8.39 -3.01 4.90
C LYS A 30 -8.38 -3.89 6.14
N SER A 31 -8.44 -5.20 5.97
CA SER A 31 -8.35 -6.15 7.09
C SER A 31 -6.99 -6.07 7.79
N SER A 32 -5.91 -5.98 7.01
CA SER A 32 -4.55 -5.80 7.54
C SER A 32 -4.40 -4.48 8.29
N PHE A 33 -5.08 -3.43 7.86
CA PHE A 33 -5.05 -2.11 8.52
C PHE A 33 -5.57 -2.13 9.95
N ASN A 34 -6.35 -3.14 10.34
CA ASN A 34 -6.77 -3.32 11.73
C ASN A 34 -5.57 -3.36 12.70
N LYS A 35 -4.41 -3.82 12.25
CA LYS A 35 -3.17 -3.81 13.03
C LYS A 35 -2.63 -2.40 13.28
N CYS A 36 -3.09 -1.43 12.51
CA CYS A 36 -2.64 -0.03 12.55
C CYS A 36 -3.63 0.89 13.30
N MET A 37 -4.88 0.45 13.45
CA MET A 37 -5.97 1.29 13.96
C MET A 37 -5.83 1.71 15.41
N ALA A 38 -5.04 1.00 16.20
CA ALA A 38 -4.75 1.42 17.58
C ALA A 38 -3.98 2.75 17.63
N CYS A 39 -3.18 3.03 16.60
CA CYS A 39 -2.29 4.19 16.54
C CYS A 39 -2.60 5.17 15.41
N HIS A 40 -3.23 4.72 14.35
CA HIS A 40 -3.47 5.52 13.15
C HIS A 40 -4.94 5.55 12.77
N ALA A 41 -5.36 6.63 12.12
CA ALA A 41 -6.66 6.76 11.47
C ALA A 41 -6.47 7.11 9.99
N ILE A 42 -7.45 6.77 9.18
CA ILE A 42 -7.49 7.07 7.74
C ILE A 42 -8.93 7.30 7.31
N GLY A 43 -9.14 8.11 6.28
CA GLY A 43 -10.45 8.42 5.76
C GLY A 43 -10.90 9.84 6.13
N GLU A 44 -12.12 10.19 5.73
CA GLU A 44 -12.69 11.51 6.05
C GLU A 44 -12.79 11.70 7.56
N GLY A 45 -12.37 12.86 8.03
CA GLY A 45 -12.39 13.20 9.45
C GLY A 45 -11.33 12.51 10.30
N ALA A 46 -10.39 11.78 9.68
CA ALA A 46 -9.30 11.12 10.41
C ALA A 46 -8.45 12.13 11.18
N LYS A 47 -8.18 11.81 12.44
CA LYS A 47 -7.37 12.63 13.35
C LYS A 47 -6.11 11.90 13.76
N ASN A 48 -5.10 12.68 14.13
CA ASN A 48 -3.91 12.13 14.78
C ASN A 48 -4.30 11.42 16.09
N LYS A 49 -3.63 10.30 16.34
CA LYS A 49 -3.78 9.50 17.56
C LYS A 49 -2.40 9.29 18.17
N VAL A 50 -2.04 8.09 18.56
CA VAL A 50 -0.67 7.73 18.95
C VAL A 50 0.30 7.94 17.78
N GLY A 51 -0.15 7.65 16.56
CA GLY A 51 0.53 8.01 15.32
C GLY A 51 -0.24 9.06 14.53
N PRO A 52 0.37 9.62 13.48
CA PRO A 52 -0.31 10.59 12.61
C PRO A 52 -1.42 9.94 11.79
N GLN A 53 -2.43 10.72 11.37
CA GLN A 53 -3.38 10.25 10.38
C GLN A 53 -2.65 9.95 9.06
N LEU A 54 -3.17 9.02 8.27
CA LEU A 54 -2.49 8.49 7.09
C LEU A 54 -3.10 8.94 5.75
N ASN A 55 -3.94 9.96 5.75
CA ASN A 55 -4.50 10.49 4.50
C ASN A 55 -3.42 11.09 3.61
N GLY A 56 -3.53 10.83 2.31
CA GLY A 56 -2.60 11.37 1.33
C GLY A 56 -1.18 10.83 1.49
N LEU A 57 -1.01 9.61 2.02
CA LEU A 57 0.30 9.06 2.30
C LEU A 57 1.16 8.94 1.05
N ASP A 58 0.59 8.50 -0.06
CA ASP A 58 1.31 8.42 -1.33
C ASP A 58 1.73 9.82 -1.81
N GLY A 59 3.03 10.05 -1.85
CA GLY A 59 3.61 11.34 -2.17
C GLY A 59 3.83 12.28 -0.98
N ARG A 60 3.44 11.90 0.23
CA ARG A 60 3.62 12.72 1.42
C ARG A 60 5.05 12.61 1.96
N LYS A 61 5.62 13.75 2.29
CA LYS A 61 6.92 13.79 2.97
C LYS A 61 6.77 13.33 4.42
N SER A 62 7.71 12.52 4.89
CA SER A 62 7.73 12.08 6.28
C SER A 62 7.94 13.25 7.23
N GLY A 63 7.23 13.24 8.35
CA GLY A 63 7.44 14.20 9.43
C GLY A 63 6.71 15.53 9.27
N ILE A 64 5.76 15.67 8.34
CA ILE A 64 5.11 16.96 8.05
C ILE A 64 3.62 17.04 8.41
N THR A 65 3.00 15.97 8.90
CA THR A 65 1.57 16.01 9.23
C THR A 65 1.31 17.04 10.32
N GLU A 66 0.40 17.96 10.04
CA GLU A 66 0.05 19.03 10.94
C GLU A 66 -0.49 18.50 12.28
N GLY A 67 -0.06 19.13 13.36
CA GLY A 67 -0.55 18.83 14.71
C GLY A 67 0.00 17.53 15.30
N TYR A 68 0.87 16.81 14.60
CA TYR A 68 1.50 15.61 15.15
C TYR A 68 2.95 15.87 15.57
N SER A 69 3.30 15.39 16.76
CA SER A 69 4.67 15.50 17.29
C SER A 69 5.49 14.29 16.89
N TYR A 70 6.24 14.41 15.80
CA TYR A 70 7.15 13.37 15.32
C TYR A 70 8.42 13.26 16.17
N SER A 71 9.04 12.07 16.13
CA SER A 71 10.44 11.95 16.55
C SER A 71 11.35 12.76 15.63
N ASP A 72 12.50 13.18 16.14
CA ASP A 72 13.52 13.84 15.31
C ASP A 72 13.97 12.93 14.16
N ALA A 73 14.06 11.63 14.42
CA ALA A 73 14.39 10.64 13.38
C ALA A 73 13.43 10.67 12.21
N ASN A 74 12.12 10.76 12.46
CA ASN A 74 11.12 10.88 11.40
C ASN A 74 11.19 12.22 10.67
N LYS A 75 11.32 13.32 11.40
CA LYS A 75 11.45 14.66 10.81
C LYS A 75 12.65 14.76 9.88
N ASN A 76 13.75 14.15 10.26
CA ASN A 76 15.03 14.24 9.56
C ASN A 76 15.29 13.08 8.60
N SER A 77 14.33 12.15 8.44
CA SER A 77 14.52 10.96 7.61
C SER A 77 14.69 11.25 6.12
N GLY A 78 14.17 12.38 5.63
CA GLY A 78 14.21 12.74 4.21
C GLY A 78 13.31 11.89 3.32
N ILE A 79 12.47 11.04 3.90
CA ILE A 79 11.62 10.11 3.17
C ILE A 79 10.42 10.85 2.57
N THR A 80 10.14 10.58 1.30
CA THR A 80 8.84 10.83 0.67
C THR A 80 8.18 9.49 0.43
N TRP A 81 6.96 9.33 0.93
CA TRP A 81 6.26 8.06 0.88
C TRP A 81 5.82 7.72 -0.54
N ASN A 82 6.13 6.53 -0.96
CA ASN A 82 5.63 5.87 -2.16
C ASN A 82 5.56 4.36 -1.89
N LYS A 83 5.13 3.59 -2.86
CA LYS A 83 4.98 2.14 -2.70
C LYS A 83 6.27 1.46 -2.25
N ASP A 84 7.38 1.70 -2.95
CA ASP A 84 8.64 1.00 -2.68
C ASP A 84 9.20 1.36 -1.30
N VAL A 85 9.16 2.63 -0.95
CA VAL A 85 9.59 3.13 0.37
C VAL A 85 8.72 2.54 1.48
N PHE A 86 7.40 2.50 1.28
CA PHE A 86 6.47 1.92 2.23
C PHE A 86 6.72 0.43 2.45
N LEU A 87 6.89 -0.34 1.38
CA LEU A 87 7.13 -1.78 1.47
C LEU A 87 8.43 -2.08 2.23
N ASP A 88 9.46 -1.29 2.01
CA ASP A 88 10.71 -1.42 2.73
C ASP A 88 10.59 -1.03 4.21
N TYR A 89 9.89 0.06 4.48
CA TYR A 89 9.67 0.57 5.84
C TYR A 89 8.82 -0.37 6.70
N ILE A 90 7.70 -0.87 6.16
CA ILE A 90 6.73 -1.63 6.95
C ILE A 90 7.25 -3.02 7.36
N LYS A 91 8.29 -3.51 6.73
CA LYS A 91 8.96 -4.75 7.13
C LYS A 91 9.58 -4.63 8.53
N ASP A 92 10.17 -3.50 8.81
CA ASP A 92 10.81 -3.18 10.09
C ASP A 92 10.96 -1.65 10.23
N PRO A 93 9.97 -0.96 10.82
CA PRO A 93 10.02 0.48 10.95
C PRO A 93 11.26 1.00 11.69
N LYS A 94 11.68 0.31 12.73
CA LYS A 94 12.85 0.72 13.53
C LYS A 94 14.17 0.57 12.77
N ALA A 95 14.28 -0.42 11.90
CA ALA A 95 15.46 -0.59 11.08
C ALA A 95 15.54 0.49 9.99
N LYS A 96 14.40 0.87 9.40
CA LYS A 96 14.35 1.90 8.35
C LYS A 96 14.54 3.31 8.90
N ILE A 97 13.94 3.61 10.04
CA ILE A 97 14.06 4.91 10.72
C ILE A 97 14.48 4.64 12.17
N PRO A 98 15.78 4.45 12.44
CA PRO A 98 16.27 4.28 13.81
C PRO A 98 15.87 5.50 14.67
N GLY A 99 15.29 5.25 15.83
CA GLY A 99 14.78 6.30 16.71
C GLY A 99 13.32 6.69 16.47
N THR A 100 12.62 6.04 15.55
CA THR A 100 11.18 6.26 15.37
C THR A 100 10.40 5.94 16.63
N LYS A 101 9.34 6.72 16.88
CA LYS A 101 8.38 6.45 17.96
C LYS A 101 7.43 5.29 17.63
N MET A 102 7.37 4.87 16.38
CA MET A 102 6.47 3.80 15.95
C MET A 102 6.91 2.46 16.51
N ALA A 103 6.21 1.99 17.53
CA ALA A 103 6.45 0.71 18.19
C ALA A 103 5.67 -0.41 17.49
N PHE A 104 6.08 -0.77 16.29
CA PHE A 104 5.45 -1.78 15.46
C PHE A 104 6.48 -2.79 14.96
N VAL A 105 6.19 -4.07 15.14
CA VAL A 105 7.15 -5.15 14.80
C VAL A 105 7.39 -5.29 13.29
N GLY A 106 6.43 -4.84 12.49
CA GLY A 106 6.51 -4.91 11.04
C GLY A 106 5.65 -6.01 10.42
N ILE A 107 5.48 -5.90 9.11
CA ILE A 107 4.78 -6.87 8.27
C ILE A 107 5.82 -7.49 7.34
N LYS A 108 6.15 -8.76 7.58
CA LYS A 108 7.19 -9.49 6.81
C LYS A 108 6.62 -10.12 5.54
N ASN A 109 5.32 -10.39 5.50
CA ASN A 109 4.66 -10.96 4.33
C ASN A 109 4.50 -9.90 3.25
N GLU A 110 5.13 -10.13 2.10
CA GLU A 110 5.17 -9.17 1.00
C GLU A 110 3.77 -8.92 0.39
N LYS A 111 2.97 -9.99 0.25
CA LYS A 111 1.61 -9.85 -0.25
C LYS A 111 0.75 -8.99 0.69
N GLU A 112 0.81 -9.24 1.99
CA GLU A 112 0.09 -8.45 2.99
C GLU A 112 0.51 -6.98 2.95
N ALA A 113 1.80 -6.70 2.85
CA ALA A 113 2.31 -5.34 2.74
C ALA A 113 1.83 -4.62 1.47
N ASN A 114 1.80 -5.33 0.33
CA ASN A 114 1.26 -4.80 -0.92
C ASN A 114 -0.24 -4.52 -0.83
N ASP A 115 -1.01 -5.41 -0.23
CA ASP A 115 -2.45 -5.23 -0.02
C ASP A 115 -2.73 -4.04 0.90
N LEU A 116 -1.95 -3.90 1.97
CA LEU A 116 -2.05 -2.75 2.88
C LEU A 116 -1.73 -1.43 2.16
N TRP A 117 -0.70 -1.38 1.34
CA TRP A 117 -0.40 -0.20 0.53
C TRP A 117 -1.56 0.14 -0.42
N ALA A 118 -2.13 -0.85 -1.09
CA ALA A 118 -3.28 -0.64 -1.95
C ALA A 118 -4.45 0.02 -1.20
N PHE A 119 -4.69 -0.39 0.03
CA PHE A 119 -5.72 0.21 0.87
C PHE A 119 -5.38 1.64 1.29
N VAL A 120 -4.20 1.89 1.86
CA VAL A 120 -3.86 3.22 2.38
C VAL A 120 -3.62 4.24 1.28
N SER A 121 -3.06 3.84 0.16
CA SER A 121 -2.72 4.75 -0.94
C SER A 121 -3.92 5.27 -1.74
N GLN A 122 -5.09 4.66 -1.58
CA GLN A 122 -6.31 5.12 -2.27
C GLN A 122 -6.88 6.42 -1.68
N TYR A 123 -6.49 6.79 -0.47
CA TYR A 123 -6.99 8.01 0.19
C TYR A 123 -6.15 9.23 -0.19
N ASP A 124 -6.84 10.31 -0.56
CA ASP A 124 -6.22 11.61 -0.74
C ASP A 124 -5.99 12.34 0.60
N LYS A 125 -5.45 13.53 0.56
CA LYS A 125 -5.17 14.34 1.76
C LYS A 125 -6.42 14.68 2.58
N ASP A 126 -7.59 14.67 1.95
CA ASP A 126 -8.87 14.97 2.59
C ASP A 126 -9.58 13.69 3.08
N GLY A 127 -8.97 12.54 2.89
CA GLY A 127 -9.51 11.25 3.30
C GLY A 127 -10.54 10.66 2.34
N LYS A 128 -10.63 11.19 1.14
CA LYS A 128 -11.51 10.67 0.08
C LYS A 128 -10.75 9.65 -0.76
N THR A 129 -11.44 8.63 -1.21
CA THR A 129 -10.87 7.67 -2.16
C THR A 129 -10.76 8.27 -3.55
N LYS A 130 -9.62 8.01 -4.18
CA LYS A 130 -9.35 8.44 -5.56
C LYS A 130 -10.09 7.58 -6.55
#